data_e7a773d3f6df88d90472991a91f77328
#
_entry.id   e7a773d3f6df88d90472991a91f77328
#
_cell.length_a   1.000
_cell.length_b   1.000
_cell.length_c   1.000
_cell.angle_alpha   90.00
_cell.angle_beta   90.00
_cell.angle_gamma   90.00
#
_symmetry.space_group_name_H-M   'P 1'
#
loop_
_entity.id
_entity.type
_entity.pdbx_description
1 polymer ?
#
loop_
_entity_poly.entity_id
_entity_poly.type
_entity_poly.pdbx_seq_one_letter_code
_entity_poly.pdbx_strand_id
1 'polypeptide(L)'
;MNTLTTEIEQSWSIFHSRLKPDKQIGLHRRNSWELSYVVKGRGERIIGGETTNFEEGDFVLVAPNMDHGWFFNPSFTDEEGNIESITLMWTTELMIQLSAIFPDWKDVVVRFQSQKQSLQFDSSQNEKLIKALYALVREKDGNPGSRLMEVIVMVANSLHSNAERFGNVQLTQAESRLQEITVYTCCNYARQITIDEIAKHVGMNRSAFCTFFRKQTGKTYINFLNEYRLKVAHHLLSNTNNSISAVCWQCGFNDLAYFDKLFKKAFNTAPSDIKRRKIETCKHTHT
;
A
#
# COMPACT_ATOMS: atom_id res chain seq x y z
N MET A 1 -29.96 5.96 -9.54
CA MET A 1 -28.92 7.01 -9.41
C MET A 1 -27.76 6.39 -8.65
N ASN A 2 -26.80 5.78 -9.38
CA ASN A 2 -25.61 5.19 -8.76
C ASN A 2 -24.55 6.28 -8.64
N THR A 3 -24.32 6.74 -7.44
CA THR A 3 -23.16 7.55 -7.10
C THR A 3 -21.93 6.66 -7.14
N LEU A 4 -21.18 6.75 -8.25
CA LEU A 4 -19.81 6.30 -8.31
C LEU A 4 -18.96 7.23 -7.41
N THR A 5 -18.88 6.91 -6.13
CA THR A 5 -17.80 7.40 -5.28
C THR A 5 -16.52 6.78 -5.81
N THR A 6 -15.68 7.56 -6.49
CA THR A 6 -14.29 7.22 -6.72
C THR A 6 -13.64 7.12 -5.34
N GLU A 7 -13.56 5.90 -4.81
CA GLU A 7 -12.70 5.59 -3.68
C GLU A 7 -11.28 5.94 -4.13
N ILE A 8 -10.74 7.02 -3.57
CA ILE A 8 -9.31 7.24 -3.53
C ILE A 8 -8.81 6.10 -2.66
N GLU A 9 -8.23 5.07 -3.28
CA GLU A 9 -7.58 3.98 -2.54
C GLU A 9 -6.60 4.62 -1.56
N GLN A 10 -6.94 4.61 -0.28
CA GLN A 10 -6.06 5.08 0.76
C GLN A 10 -4.80 4.22 0.71
N SER A 11 -3.64 4.83 0.56
CA SER A 11 -2.36 4.13 0.50
C SER A 11 -2.03 3.37 1.80
N TRP A 12 -2.77 3.65 2.86
CA TRP A 12 -2.74 2.92 4.13
C TRP A 12 -4.03 3.12 4.93
N SER A 13 -4.32 2.20 5.85
CA SER A 13 -5.44 2.30 6.80
C SER A 13 -5.15 1.49 8.06
N ILE A 14 -5.73 1.91 9.19
CA ILE A 14 -5.66 1.18 10.45
C ILE A 14 -7.06 1.00 11.02
N PHE A 15 -7.36 -0.20 11.49
CA PHE A 15 -8.61 -0.56 12.11
C PHE A 15 -8.34 -1.14 13.50
N HIS A 16 -8.99 -0.60 14.49
CA HIS A 16 -9.12 -1.21 15.80
C HIS A 16 -10.55 -1.73 15.91
N SER A 17 -10.72 -3.02 15.78
CA SER A 17 -12.01 -3.68 15.66
C SER A 17 -12.34 -4.41 16.95
N ARG A 18 -13.49 -4.09 17.56
CA ARG A 18 -14.07 -4.81 18.68
C ARG A 18 -15.51 -5.16 18.30
N LEU A 19 -15.78 -6.43 18.04
CA LEU A 19 -17.03 -6.87 17.44
C LEU A 19 -17.42 -8.29 17.87
N LYS A 20 -18.66 -8.66 17.64
CA LYS A 20 -19.13 -10.02 17.88
C LYS A 20 -18.48 -11.00 16.88
N PRO A 21 -18.19 -12.26 17.28
CA PRO A 21 -17.56 -13.24 16.41
C PRO A 21 -18.31 -13.52 15.10
N ASP A 22 -19.64 -13.36 15.07
CA ASP A 22 -20.46 -13.53 13.86
C ASP A 22 -20.31 -12.37 12.85
N LYS A 23 -19.65 -11.29 13.21
CA LYS A 23 -19.37 -10.11 12.37
C LYS A 23 -17.95 -10.08 11.80
N GLN A 24 -17.14 -11.11 12.06
CA GLN A 24 -15.78 -11.21 11.53
C GLN A 24 -15.79 -11.35 10.00
N ILE A 25 -14.71 -10.86 9.37
CA ILE A 25 -14.51 -10.99 7.93
C ILE A 25 -13.97 -12.39 7.63
N GLY A 26 -14.61 -13.11 6.71
CA GLY A 26 -14.15 -14.42 6.26
C GLY A 26 -12.89 -14.36 5.40
N LEU A 27 -12.59 -15.48 4.72
CA LEU A 27 -11.44 -15.59 3.82
C LEU A 27 -11.52 -14.55 2.71
N HIS A 28 -10.44 -13.77 2.53
CA HIS A 28 -10.35 -12.73 1.53
C HIS A 28 -8.91 -12.53 1.04
N ARG A 29 -8.73 -11.69 0.03
CA ARG A 29 -7.43 -11.36 -0.56
C ARG A 29 -7.33 -9.84 -0.75
N ARG A 30 -6.16 -9.26 -0.45
CA ARG A 30 -5.90 -7.82 -0.65
C ARG A 30 -4.56 -7.61 -1.36
N ASN A 31 -4.46 -6.55 -2.14
CA ASN A 31 -3.20 -6.12 -2.78
C ASN A 31 -2.45 -5.12 -1.87
N SER A 32 -2.38 -5.42 -0.58
CA SER A 32 -1.69 -4.61 0.42
C SER A 32 -1.00 -5.53 1.43
N TRP A 33 0.04 -5.04 2.06
CA TRP A 33 0.57 -5.60 3.29
C TRP A 33 -0.47 -5.43 4.38
N GLU A 34 -0.64 -6.44 5.19
CA GLU A 34 -1.54 -6.42 6.33
C GLU A 34 -0.81 -6.90 7.59
N LEU A 35 -0.72 -6.03 8.58
CA LEU A 35 -0.17 -6.34 9.89
C LEU A 35 -1.33 -6.50 10.87
N SER A 36 -1.56 -7.71 11.31
CA SER A 36 -2.68 -8.07 12.18
C SER A 36 -2.19 -8.46 13.58
N TYR A 37 -2.80 -7.87 14.60
CA TYR A 37 -2.56 -8.16 16.00
C TYR A 37 -3.85 -8.58 16.69
N VAL A 38 -3.86 -9.75 17.31
CA VAL A 38 -5.01 -10.27 18.07
C VAL A 38 -4.93 -9.74 19.50
N VAL A 39 -5.84 -8.85 19.86
CA VAL A 39 -5.94 -8.30 21.22
C VAL A 39 -6.73 -9.22 22.12
N LYS A 40 -7.88 -9.73 21.64
CA LYS A 40 -8.77 -10.61 22.41
C LYS A 40 -9.40 -11.66 21.51
N GLY A 41 -9.35 -12.92 21.97
CA GLY A 41 -9.93 -14.05 21.29
C GLY A 41 -8.88 -15.06 20.82
N ARG A 42 -9.34 -16.21 20.36
CA ARG A 42 -8.55 -17.29 19.76
C ARG A 42 -9.37 -18.06 18.73
N GLY A 43 -8.71 -18.81 17.87
CA GLY A 43 -9.39 -19.57 16.84
C GLY A 43 -8.42 -20.17 15.83
N GLU A 44 -8.89 -20.33 14.60
CA GLU A 44 -8.10 -20.81 13.47
C GLU A 44 -7.92 -19.66 12.46
N ARG A 45 -6.76 -19.57 11.85
CA ARG A 45 -6.51 -18.69 10.69
C ARG A 45 -6.09 -19.53 9.50
N ILE A 46 -6.45 -19.02 8.33
CA ILE A 46 -5.98 -19.54 7.05
C ILE A 46 -5.13 -18.47 6.41
N ILE A 47 -3.89 -18.78 6.02
CA ILE A 47 -3.02 -17.89 5.27
C ILE A 47 -2.30 -18.67 4.19
N GLY A 48 -2.45 -18.27 2.91
CA GLY A 48 -1.81 -18.94 1.78
C GLY A 48 -2.17 -20.43 1.66
N GLY A 49 -3.36 -20.82 2.10
CA GLY A 49 -3.85 -22.20 2.11
C GLY A 49 -3.42 -23.05 3.31
N GLU A 50 -2.57 -22.52 4.19
CA GLU A 50 -2.20 -23.20 5.44
C GLU A 50 -3.15 -22.77 6.57
N THR A 51 -3.61 -23.77 7.36
CA THR A 51 -4.45 -23.54 8.54
C THR A 51 -3.61 -23.68 9.79
N THR A 52 -3.65 -22.68 10.65
CA THR A 52 -2.95 -22.65 11.94
C THR A 52 -3.85 -22.09 13.03
N ASN A 53 -3.61 -22.48 14.29
CA ASN A 53 -4.28 -21.87 15.43
C ASN A 53 -3.67 -20.49 15.72
N PHE A 54 -4.48 -19.61 16.30
CA PHE A 54 -4.03 -18.34 16.86
C PHE A 54 -4.66 -18.08 18.22
N GLU A 55 -4.02 -17.21 19.00
CA GLU A 55 -4.49 -16.77 20.32
C GLU A 55 -4.21 -15.29 20.58
N GLU A 56 -4.62 -14.81 21.74
CA GLU A 56 -4.34 -13.45 22.20
C GLU A 56 -2.83 -13.20 22.21
N GLY A 57 -2.42 -12.05 21.65
CA GLY A 57 -1.02 -11.70 21.47
C GLY A 57 -0.44 -12.12 20.12
N ASP A 58 -1.14 -12.92 19.30
CA ASP A 58 -0.69 -13.28 17.97
C ASP A 58 -0.49 -12.04 17.10
N PHE A 59 0.66 -12.00 16.42
CA PHE A 59 1.09 -10.88 15.63
C PHE A 59 1.64 -11.37 14.29
N VAL A 60 0.96 -11.00 13.21
CA VAL A 60 1.19 -11.57 11.88
C VAL A 60 1.24 -10.50 10.82
N LEU A 61 2.25 -10.59 9.94
CA LEU A 61 2.33 -9.85 8.69
C LEU A 61 1.88 -10.74 7.55
N VAL A 62 0.83 -10.34 6.84
CA VAL A 62 0.35 -11.00 5.62
C VAL A 62 0.87 -10.26 4.40
N ALA A 63 1.46 -11.02 3.46
CA ALA A 63 1.97 -10.47 2.21
C ALA A 63 0.81 -10.12 1.24
N PRO A 64 1.01 -9.15 0.32
CA PRO A 64 0.02 -8.82 -0.71
C PRO A 64 -0.37 -10.03 -1.55
N ASN A 65 -1.62 -10.05 -2.01
CA ASN A 65 -2.19 -11.09 -2.88
C ASN A 65 -2.26 -12.50 -2.26
N MET A 66 -2.17 -12.59 -0.94
CA MET A 66 -2.32 -13.86 -0.21
C MET A 66 -3.75 -14.00 0.31
N ASP A 67 -4.37 -15.16 0.08
CA ASP A 67 -5.66 -15.48 0.69
C ASP A 67 -5.47 -15.65 2.20
N HIS A 68 -6.25 -14.93 2.99
CA HIS A 68 -6.16 -15.01 4.44
C HIS A 68 -7.50 -14.71 5.13
N GLY A 69 -7.63 -15.19 6.36
CA GLY A 69 -8.79 -14.95 7.20
C GLY A 69 -8.60 -15.50 8.61
N TRP A 70 -9.20 -14.85 9.58
CA TRP A 70 -9.24 -15.26 10.98
C TRP A 70 -10.63 -15.74 11.33
N PHE A 71 -10.74 -16.93 11.89
CA PHE A 71 -11.98 -17.58 12.29
C PHE A 71 -11.99 -17.70 13.81
N PHE A 72 -12.42 -16.65 14.47
CA PHE A 72 -12.50 -16.60 15.94
C PHE A 72 -13.54 -17.55 16.47
N ASN A 73 -13.16 -18.31 17.50
CA ASN A 73 -14.05 -19.20 18.21
C ASN A 73 -14.96 -18.39 19.17
N PRO A 74 -16.29 -18.49 19.07
CA PRO A 74 -17.23 -17.72 19.89
C PRO A 74 -17.13 -17.96 21.40
N SER A 75 -16.48 -19.06 21.82
CA SER A 75 -16.29 -19.36 23.24
C SER A 75 -15.16 -18.56 23.91
N PHE A 76 -14.35 -17.83 23.11
CA PHE A 76 -13.19 -17.08 23.61
C PHE A 76 -13.34 -15.59 23.28
N THR A 77 -14.08 -14.90 24.12
CA THR A 77 -14.41 -13.47 23.99
C THR A 77 -14.09 -12.72 25.28
N ASP A 78 -14.22 -11.40 25.23
CA ASP A 78 -14.23 -10.61 26.47
C ASP A 78 -15.55 -10.79 27.27
N GLU A 79 -15.67 -10.09 28.39
CA GLU A 79 -16.85 -10.16 29.29
C GLU A 79 -18.14 -9.69 28.58
N GLU A 80 -18.03 -8.88 27.54
CA GLU A 80 -19.17 -8.42 26.73
C GLU A 80 -19.45 -9.34 25.54
N GLY A 81 -18.68 -10.41 25.36
CA GLY A 81 -18.78 -11.39 24.28
C GLY A 81 -18.23 -10.87 22.93
N ASN A 82 -17.23 -9.98 22.94
CA ASN A 82 -16.58 -9.46 21.76
C ASN A 82 -15.18 -10.07 21.58
N ILE A 83 -14.75 -10.13 20.33
CA ILE A 83 -13.37 -10.31 19.90
C ILE A 83 -12.75 -8.96 19.61
N GLU A 84 -11.42 -8.85 19.69
CA GLU A 84 -10.74 -7.58 19.46
C GLU A 84 -9.43 -7.79 18.68
N SER A 85 -9.20 -6.96 17.66
CA SER A 85 -8.00 -6.99 16.84
C SER A 85 -7.61 -5.59 16.36
N ILE A 86 -6.33 -5.40 16.08
CA ILE A 86 -5.81 -4.22 15.38
C ILE A 86 -5.23 -4.70 14.05
N THR A 87 -5.66 -4.07 12.96
CA THR A 87 -5.19 -4.38 11.60
C THR A 87 -4.70 -3.10 10.94
N LEU A 88 -3.41 -3.06 10.61
CA LEU A 88 -2.77 -2.01 9.83
C LEU A 88 -2.50 -2.52 8.42
N MET A 89 -2.95 -1.76 7.42
CA MET A 89 -2.71 -2.08 6.01
C MET A 89 -1.96 -0.94 5.32
N TRP A 90 -1.06 -1.29 4.40
CA TRP A 90 -0.38 -0.31 3.53
C TRP A 90 0.00 -0.94 2.19
N THR A 91 0.10 -0.10 1.16
CA THR A 91 0.44 -0.56 -0.19
C THR A 91 1.96 -0.57 -0.41
N THR A 92 2.41 -1.41 -1.32
CA THR A 92 3.82 -1.40 -1.78
C THR A 92 4.16 -0.07 -2.45
N GLU A 93 3.21 0.54 -3.17
CA GLU A 93 3.34 1.85 -3.81
C GLU A 93 3.69 2.95 -2.80
N LEU A 94 3.06 2.94 -1.61
CA LEU A 94 3.40 3.88 -0.54
C LEU A 94 4.88 3.79 -0.15
N MET A 95 5.38 2.59 0.09
CA MET A 95 6.79 2.38 0.46
C MET A 95 7.74 2.84 -0.64
N ILE A 96 7.40 2.59 -1.91
CA ILE A 96 8.17 3.03 -3.06
C ILE A 96 8.18 4.57 -3.16
N GLN A 97 7.04 5.22 -2.96
CA GLN A 97 6.95 6.69 -2.94
C GLN A 97 7.80 7.29 -1.81
N LEU A 98 7.77 6.68 -0.62
CA LEU A 98 8.62 7.10 0.49
C LEU A 98 10.11 6.91 0.16
N SER A 99 10.50 5.85 -0.54
CA SER A 99 11.89 5.62 -0.96
C SER A 99 12.40 6.63 -2.01
N ALA A 100 11.50 7.26 -2.75
CA ALA A 100 11.84 8.34 -3.67
C ALA A 100 12.14 9.66 -2.94
N ILE A 101 11.55 9.85 -1.75
CA ILE A 101 11.75 11.05 -0.92
C ILE A 101 12.89 10.83 0.09
N PHE A 102 12.93 9.65 0.71
CA PHE A 102 13.88 9.25 1.73
C PHE A 102 14.77 8.10 1.21
N PRO A 103 16.03 8.34 0.83
CA PRO A 103 16.90 7.32 0.25
C PRO A 103 17.07 6.05 1.10
N ASP A 104 17.03 6.18 2.42
CA ASP A 104 17.17 5.05 3.37
C ASP A 104 15.98 4.06 3.28
N TRP A 105 14.85 4.49 2.73
CA TRP A 105 13.69 3.63 2.50
C TRP A 105 13.87 2.62 1.38
N LYS A 106 14.91 2.75 0.55
CA LYS A 106 15.24 1.73 -0.47
C LYS A 106 15.48 0.37 0.15
N ASP A 107 16.21 0.32 1.27
CA ASP A 107 16.47 -0.93 1.99
C ASP A 107 15.19 -1.50 2.60
N VAL A 108 14.30 -0.65 3.12
CA VAL A 108 12.96 -1.06 3.61
C VAL A 108 12.18 -1.72 2.50
N VAL A 109 12.08 -1.07 1.33
CA VAL A 109 11.38 -1.63 0.16
C VAL A 109 11.95 -2.97 -0.26
N VAL A 110 13.30 -3.08 -0.36
CA VAL A 110 13.97 -4.33 -0.75
C VAL A 110 13.65 -5.46 0.23
N ARG A 111 13.66 -5.20 1.54
CA ARG A 111 13.32 -6.20 2.56
C ARG A 111 11.90 -6.72 2.39
N PHE A 112 10.90 -5.86 2.21
CA PHE A 112 9.53 -6.28 1.95
C PHE A 112 9.39 -7.02 0.61
N GLN A 113 10.03 -6.55 -0.45
CA GLN A 113 9.99 -7.21 -1.76
C GLN A 113 10.61 -8.62 -1.76
N SER A 114 11.57 -8.86 -0.89
CA SER A 114 12.16 -10.19 -0.72
C SER A 114 11.24 -11.17 0.02
N GLN A 115 10.21 -10.67 0.71
CA GLN A 115 9.26 -11.49 1.47
C GLN A 115 8.12 -11.96 0.57
N LYS A 116 8.10 -13.26 0.29
CA LYS A 116 7.03 -13.93 -0.48
C LYS A 116 6.11 -14.77 0.40
N GLN A 117 6.32 -14.74 1.70
CA GLN A 117 5.58 -15.52 2.68
C GLN A 117 5.07 -14.60 3.76
N SER A 118 3.97 -14.98 4.41
CA SER A 118 3.53 -14.30 5.62
C SER A 118 4.39 -14.70 6.80
N LEU A 119 4.47 -13.82 7.79
CA LEU A 119 5.37 -13.99 8.92
C LEU A 119 4.59 -13.83 10.23
N GLN A 120 4.73 -14.80 11.11
CA GLN A 120 4.33 -14.66 12.49
C GLN A 120 5.50 -14.12 13.32
N PHE A 121 5.23 -13.11 14.13
CA PHE A 121 6.19 -12.52 15.03
C PHE A 121 5.96 -13.04 16.46
N ASP A 122 7.03 -13.28 17.18
CA ASP A 122 6.97 -13.49 18.61
C ASP A 122 6.57 -12.18 19.29
N SER A 123 5.38 -12.12 19.89
CA SER A 123 4.87 -10.92 20.55
C SER A 123 5.74 -10.46 21.72
N SER A 124 6.40 -11.38 22.42
CA SER A 124 7.30 -11.08 23.54
C SER A 124 8.55 -10.30 23.09
N GLN A 125 9.02 -10.56 21.86
CA GLN A 125 10.18 -9.87 21.26
C GLN A 125 9.80 -8.57 20.54
N ASN A 126 8.51 -8.37 20.26
CA ASN A 126 8.00 -7.23 19.50
C ASN A 126 7.16 -6.24 20.34
N GLU A 127 7.37 -6.18 21.64
CA GLU A 127 6.63 -5.27 22.54
C GLU A 127 6.66 -3.80 22.09
N LYS A 128 7.80 -3.35 21.56
CA LYS A 128 7.93 -1.97 21.03
C LYS A 128 7.04 -1.75 19.81
N LEU A 129 6.97 -2.73 18.91
CA LEU A 129 6.14 -2.67 17.72
C LEU A 129 4.65 -2.66 18.08
N ILE A 130 4.24 -3.47 19.06
CA ILE A 130 2.87 -3.48 19.59
C ILE A 130 2.53 -2.13 20.21
N LYS A 131 3.42 -1.54 21.01
CA LYS A 131 3.24 -0.20 21.57
C LYS A 131 3.11 0.88 20.48
N ALA A 132 3.92 0.80 19.43
CA ALA A 132 3.84 1.74 18.30
C ALA A 132 2.51 1.58 17.53
N LEU A 133 2.01 0.36 17.36
CA LEU A 133 0.72 0.08 16.74
C LEU A 133 -0.43 0.69 17.55
N TYR A 134 -0.44 0.52 18.87
CA TYR A 134 -1.43 1.17 19.75
C TYR A 134 -1.32 2.70 19.73
N ALA A 135 -0.10 3.24 19.68
CA ALA A 135 0.11 4.68 19.56
C ALA A 135 -0.48 5.22 18.26
N LEU A 136 -0.32 4.49 17.14
CA LEU A 136 -0.90 4.85 15.85
C LEU A 136 -2.45 4.83 15.87
N VAL A 137 -3.06 3.83 16.53
CA VAL A 137 -4.52 3.75 16.73
C VAL A 137 -5.07 4.94 17.50
N ARG A 138 -4.33 5.41 18.53
CA ARG A 138 -4.77 6.49 19.42
C ARG A 138 -4.49 7.89 18.88
N GLU A 139 -3.73 8.00 17.79
CA GLU A 139 -3.32 9.28 17.21
C GLU A 139 -4.52 9.97 16.54
N LYS A 140 -5.15 10.89 17.25
CA LYS A 140 -6.30 11.66 16.74
C LYS A 140 -5.90 13.06 16.24
N ASP A 141 -4.89 13.67 16.88
CA ASP A 141 -4.57 15.10 16.72
C ASP A 141 -3.12 15.36 16.25
N GLY A 142 -2.35 14.30 16.00
CA GLY A 142 -0.94 14.41 15.66
C GLY A 142 -0.64 14.13 14.19
N ASN A 143 0.55 13.57 13.92
CA ASN A 143 1.00 13.20 12.61
C ASN A 143 1.00 11.68 12.43
N PRO A 144 -0.12 11.07 12.02
CA PRO A 144 -0.23 9.61 11.87
C PRO A 144 0.76 9.07 10.82
N GLY A 145 1.17 9.88 9.84
CA GLY A 145 2.15 9.47 8.82
C GLY A 145 3.52 9.14 9.40
N SER A 146 4.02 9.92 10.37
CA SER A 146 5.30 9.61 11.02
C SER A 146 5.24 8.33 11.84
N ARG A 147 4.14 8.10 12.55
CA ARG A 147 3.90 6.87 13.30
C ARG A 147 3.80 5.64 12.39
N LEU A 148 3.10 5.79 11.26
CA LEU A 148 3.03 4.76 10.25
C LEU A 148 4.43 4.38 9.74
N MET A 149 5.25 5.38 9.40
CA MET A 149 6.62 5.14 8.91
C MET A 149 7.46 4.42 9.98
N GLU A 150 7.34 4.80 11.25
CA GLU A 150 8.00 4.14 12.38
C GLU A 150 7.60 2.64 12.45
N VAL A 151 6.30 2.34 12.38
CA VAL A 151 5.79 0.96 12.40
C VAL A 151 6.33 0.16 11.21
N ILE A 152 6.28 0.69 9.99
CA ILE A 152 6.78 0.00 8.79
C ILE A 152 8.29 -0.31 8.91
N VAL A 153 9.10 0.64 9.40
CA VAL A 153 10.53 0.45 9.61
C VAL A 153 10.80 -0.61 10.69
N MET A 154 10.04 -0.61 11.79
CA MET A 154 10.15 -1.64 12.82
C MET A 154 9.83 -3.03 12.27
N VAL A 155 8.77 -3.16 11.47
CA VAL A 155 8.42 -4.40 10.77
C VAL A 155 9.56 -4.84 9.86
N ALA A 156 10.11 -3.94 9.02
CA ALA A 156 11.22 -4.23 8.12
C ALA A 156 12.45 -4.75 8.86
N ASN A 157 12.74 -4.21 10.04
CA ASN A 157 13.85 -4.66 10.88
C ASN A 157 13.60 -6.05 11.48
N SER A 158 12.35 -6.38 11.77
CA SER A 158 11.94 -7.68 12.31
C SER A 158 11.89 -8.79 11.24
N LEU A 159 11.91 -8.47 9.94
CA LEU A 159 11.86 -9.47 8.85
C LEU A 159 13.06 -10.44 8.84
N HIS A 160 14.15 -10.10 9.49
CA HIS A 160 15.38 -10.90 9.54
C HIS A 160 15.58 -11.66 10.86
N SER A 161 14.78 -11.34 11.88
CA SER A 161 14.82 -12.01 13.18
C SER A 161 13.78 -13.16 13.23
N ASN A 162 13.86 -14.02 14.19
CA ASN A 162 13.12 -15.24 14.53
C ASN A 162 11.61 -15.33 14.19
N ALA A 163 11.18 -14.84 13.03
CA ALA A 163 9.80 -14.95 12.56
C ALA A 163 9.57 -16.31 11.90
N GLU A 164 8.55 -17.02 12.30
CA GLU A 164 8.08 -18.22 11.62
C GLU A 164 7.44 -17.84 10.29
N ARG A 165 7.86 -18.52 9.22
CA ARG A 165 7.34 -18.30 7.87
C ARG A 165 6.24 -19.31 7.58
N PHE A 166 5.12 -18.84 7.07
CA PHE A 166 4.02 -19.70 6.65
C PHE A 166 3.24 -19.10 5.47
N GLY A 167 2.64 -19.98 4.71
CA GLY A 167 1.96 -19.63 3.46
C GLY A 167 2.93 -19.15 2.39
N ASN A 168 2.90 -19.72 1.21
CA ASN A 168 3.73 -19.28 0.10
C ASN A 168 2.88 -18.52 -0.91
N VAL A 169 3.24 -17.25 -1.22
CA VAL A 169 2.69 -16.56 -2.38
C VAL A 169 3.30 -17.19 -3.62
N GLN A 170 2.63 -18.17 -4.19
CA GLN A 170 2.95 -18.64 -5.53
C GLN A 170 2.44 -17.61 -6.54
N LEU A 171 3.18 -16.51 -6.69
CA LEU A 171 2.94 -15.63 -7.82
C LEU A 171 3.19 -16.42 -9.11
N THR A 172 2.24 -16.39 -10.01
CA THR A 172 2.49 -16.86 -11.37
C THR A 172 3.64 -16.03 -11.98
N GLN A 173 4.33 -16.58 -12.96
CA GLN A 173 5.38 -15.86 -13.67
C GLN A 173 4.86 -14.52 -14.24
N ALA A 174 3.57 -14.48 -14.62
CA ALA A 174 2.92 -13.29 -15.12
C ALA A 174 2.74 -12.22 -14.01
N GLU A 175 2.29 -12.62 -12.83
CA GLU A 175 2.13 -11.71 -11.68
C GLU A 175 3.47 -11.19 -11.18
N SER A 176 4.49 -12.05 -11.08
CA SER A 176 5.84 -11.65 -10.70
C SER A 176 6.42 -10.61 -11.67
N ARG A 177 6.28 -10.82 -12.98
CA ARG A 177 6.71 -9.83 -13.99
C ARG A 177 5.93 -8.53 -13.91
N LEU A 178 4.61 -8.60 -13.70
CA LEU A 178 3.79 -7.39 -13.55
C LEU A 178 4.20 -6.57 -12.32
N GLN A 179 4.49 -7.23 -11.22
CA GLN A 179 5.03 -6.60 -10.02
C GLN A 179 6.38 -5.92 -10.30
N GLU A 180 7.30 -6.60 -10.97
CA GLU A 180 8.60 -6.05 -11.36
C GLU A 180 8.47 -4.80 -12.26
N ILE A 181 7.54 -4.84 -13.25
CA ILE A 181 7.23 -3.68 -14.10
C ILE A 181 6.69 -2.51 -13.27
N THR A 182 5.79 -2.78 -12.34
CA THR A 182 5.19 -1.77 -11.47
C THR A 182 6.27 -1.10 -10.61
N VAL A 183 7.08 -1.89 -9.92
CA VAL A 183 8.20 -1.40 -9.10
C VAL A 183 9.16 -0.55 -9.91
N TYR A 184 9.60 -1.06 -11.09
CA TYR A 184 10.49 -0.32 -11.96
C TYR A 184 9.90 1.04 -12.37
N THR A 185 8.61 1.05 -12.74
CA THR A 185 7.90 2.28 -13.12
C THR A 185 7.86 3.28 -11.96
N CYS A 186 7.49 2.82 -10.77
CA CYS A 186 7.42 3.64 -9.57
C CYS A 186 8.78 4.26 -9.18
N CYS A 187 9.87 3.52 -9.35
CA CYS A 187 11.22 4.02 -9.07
C CYS A 187 11.76 4.99 -10.13
N ASN A 188 11.20 4.96 -11.35
CA ASN A 188 11.79 5.66 -12.51
C ASN A 188 10.82 6.63 -13.21
N TYR A 189 9.59 6.79 -12.77
CA TYR A 189 8.54 7.56 -13.46
C TYR A 189 8.94 8.99 -13.80
N ALA A 190 9.78 9.62 -12.98
CA ALA A 190 10.20 11.02 -13.14
C ALA A 190 11.12 11.26 -14.36
N ARG A 191 11.72 10.19 -14.89
CA ARG A 191 12.56 10.26 -16.10
C ARG A 191 11.86 9.63 -17.30
N GLN A 192 12.46 9.79 -18.47
CA GLN A 192 11.97 9.08 -19.66
C GLN A 192 12.24 7.58 -19.54
N ILE A 193 11.19 6.77 -19.70
CA ILE A 193 11.26 5.31 -19.78
C ILE A 193 10.81 4.90 -21.17
N THR A 194 11.68 4.18 -21.88
CA THR A 194 11.32 3.61 -23.18
C THR A 194 10.71 2.23 -23.02
N ILE A 195 9.88 1.81 -23.99
CA ILE A 195 9.31 0.46 -24.01
C ILE A 195 10.42 -0.60 -24.12
N ASP A 196 11.48 -0.30 -24.86
CA ASP A 196 12.60 -1.23 -25.03
C ASP A 196 13.38 -1.43 -23.72
N GLU A 197 13.53 -0.36 -22.95
CA GLU A 197 14.19 -0.38 -21.66
C GLU A 197 13.43 -1.26 -20.65
N ILE A 198 12.13 -1.03 -20.48
CA ILE A 198 11.32 -1.81 -19.54
C ILE A 198 11.13 -3.26 -20.00
N ALA A 199 11.02 -3.50 -21.31
CA ALA A 199 10.94 -4.85 -21.86
C ALA A 199 12.22 -5.63 -21.56
N LYS A 200 13.40 -5.02 -21.78
CA LYS A 200 14.70 -5.62 -21.46
C LYS A 200 14.84 -5.90 -19.97
N HIS A 201 14.36 -4.99 -19.10
CA HIS A 201 14.40 -5.15 -17.65
C HIS A 201 13.70 -6.44 -17.19
N VAL A 202 12.54 -6.77 -17.79
CA VAL A 202 11.78 -7.99 -17.44
C VAL A 202 12.06 -9.19 -18.35
N GLY A 203 13.19 -9.16 -19.08
CA GLY A 203 13.64 -10.26 -19.93
C GLY A 203 12.74 -10.53 -21.15
N MET A 204 12.11 -9.49 -21.73
CA MET A 204 11.23 -9.58 -22.88
C MET A 204 11.73 -8.72 -24.05
N ASN A 205 11.37 -9.09 -25.28
CA ASN A 205 11.45 -8.17 -26.40
C ASN A 205 10.24 -7.21 -26.38
N ARG A 206 10.36 -6.09 -27.11
CA ARG A 206 9.35 -5.03 -27.17
C ARG A 206 7.94 -5.54 -27.52
N SER A 207 7.81 -6.40 -28.53
CA SER A 207 6.52 -6.90 -29.01
C SER A 207 5.86 -7.80 -27.96
N ALA A 208 6.62 -8.75 -27.40
CA ALA A 208 6.15 -9.64 -26.35
C ALA A 208 5.73 -8.86 -25.10
N PHE A 209 6.50 -7.85 -24.70
CA PHE A 209 6.17 -6.97 -23.58
C PHE A 209 4.85 -6.22 -23.80
N CYS A 210 4.67 -5.58 -24.95
CA CYS A 210 3.45 -4.83 -25.23
C CYS A 210 2.20 -5.72 -25.20
N THR A 211 2.29 -6.92 -25.78
CA THR A 211 1.22 -7.91 -25.77
C THR A 211 0.94 -8.42 -24.36
N PHE A 212 1.99 -8.80 -23.64
CA PHE A 212 1.90 -9.25 -22.26
C PHE A 212 1.25 -8.19 -21.36
N PHE A 213 1.80 -6.97 -21.36
CA PHE A 213 1.34 -5.90 -20.48
C PHE A 213 -0.13 -5.55 -20.74
N ARG A 214 -0.53 -5.44 -22.02
CA ARG A 214 -1.92 -5.16 -22.39
C ARG A 214 -2.87 -6.30 -22.00
N LYS A 215 -2.43 -7.56 -22.12
CA LYS A 215 -3.21 -8.72 -21.68
C LYS A 215 -3.43 -8.73 -20.17
N GLN A 216 -2.41 -8.39 -19.37
CA GLN A 216 -2.47 -8.41 -17.91
C GLN A 216 -3.21 -7.20 -17.32
N THR A 217 -3.12 -6.02 -17.95
CA THR A 217 -3.60 -4.75 -17.34
C THR A 217 -4.78 -4.11 -18.09
N GLY A 218 -5.12 -4.61 -19.26
CA GLY A 218 -6.14 -4.01 -20.14
C GLY A 218 -5.71 -2.72 -20.84
N LYS A 219 -4.51 -2.19 -20.59
CA LYS A 219 -4.01 -0.91 -21.13
C LYS A 219 -2.58 -0.99 -21.63
N THR A 220 -2.15 0.03 -22.39
CA THR A 220 -0.75 0.12 -22.82
C THR A 220 0.15 0.57 -21.67
N TYR A 221 1.44 0.21 -21.71
CA TYR A 221 2.41 0.65 -20.69
C TYR A 221 2.53 2.19 -20.60
N ILE A 222 2.49 2.88 -21.73
CA ILE A 222 2.54 4.36 -21.75
C ILE A 222 1.33 4.97 -21.03
N ASN A 223 0.14 4.40 -21.20
CA ASN A 223 -1.04 4.84 -20.48
C ASN A 223 -0.89 4.60 -18.98
N PHE A 224 -0.40 3.44 -18.58
CA PHE A 224 -0.11 3.11 -17.20
C PHE A 224 0.91 4.08 -16.56
N LEU A 225 2.04 4.33 -17.23
CA LEU A 225 3.06 5.28 -16.81
C LEU A 225 2.48 6.70 -16.66
N ASN A 226 1.68 7.15 -17.63
CA ASN A 226 1.05 8.47 -17.56
C ASN A 226 0.03 8.56 -16.44
N GLU A 227 -0.78 7.55 -16.21
CA GLU A 227 -1.73 7.50 -15.07
C GLU A 227 -0.97 7.59 -13.74
N TYR A 228 0.14 6.88 -13.59
CA TYR A 228 0.97 6.94 -12.40
C TYR A 228 1.55 8.35 -12.19
N ARG A 229 2.14 8.93 -13.22
CA ARG A 229 2.66 10.31 -13.20
C ARG A 229 1.60 11.33 -12.82
N LEU A 230 0.38 11.19 -13.34
CA LEU A 230 -0.74 12.07 -13.05
C LEU A 230 -1.22 11.96 -11.60
N LYS A 231 -1.24 10.74 -11.01
CA LYS A 231 -1.55 10.55 -9.59
C LYS A 231 -0.52 11.27 -8.70
N VAL A 232 0.77 11.14 -9.01
CA VAL A 232 1.84 11.86 -8.29
C VAL A 232 1.69 13.37 -8.47
N ALA A 233 1.43 13.85 -9.69
CA ALA A 233 1.23 15.26 -9.95
C ALA A 233 0.03 15.83 -9.19
N HIS A 234 -1.09 15.11 -9.13
CA HIS A 234 -2.25 15.51 -8.34
C HIS A 234 -1.89 15.66 -6.85
N HIS A 235 -1.16 14.70 -6.30
CA HIS A 235 -0.69 14.75 -4.92
C HIS A 235 0.22 15.96 -4.67
N LEU A 236 1.19 16.21 -5.56
CA LEU A 236 2.12 17.36 -5.43
C LEU A 236 1.38 18.70 -5.54
N LEU A 237 0.44 18.84 -6.47
CA LEU A 237 -0.37 20.07 -6.62
C LEU A 237 -1.24 20.34 -5.40
N SER A 238 -1.78 19.29 -4.79
CA SER A 238 -2.63 19.39 -3.60
C SER A 238 -1.84 19.72 -2.34
N ASN A 239 -0.60 19.21 -2.21
CA ASN A 239 0.14 19.23 -0.94
C ASN A 239 1.38 20.15 -0.94
N THR A 240 1.86 20.63 -2.10
CA THR A 240 3.04 21.49 -2.19
C THR A 240 2.73 22.85 -2.81
N ASN A 241 3.65 23.82 -2.68
CA ASN A 241 3.52 25.14 -3.31
C ASN A 241 4.21 25.22 -4.68
N ASN A 242 4.69 24.09 -5.23
CA ASN A 242 5.36 24.04 -6.53
C ASN A 242 4.47 24.59 -7.66
N SER A 243 5.05 25.23 -8.66
CA SER A 243 4.31 25.69 -9.84
C SER A 243 3.79 24.49 -10.65
N ILE A 244 2.75 24.70 -11.45
CA ILE A 244 2.19 23.62 -12.31
C ILE A 244 3.26 23.11 -13.28
N SER A 245 4.07 24.01 -13.85
CA SER A 245 5.18 23.65 -14.72
C SER A 245 6.24 22.84 -13.98
N ALA A 246 6.62 23.24 -12.77
CA ALA A 246 7.58 22.48 -11.96
C ALA A 246 7.07 21.05 -11.67
N VAL A 247 5.80 20.89 -11.28
CA VAL A 247 5.19 19.59 -11.05
C VAL A 247 5.13 18.76 -12.32
N CYS A 248 4.78 19.36 -13.46
CA CYS A 248 4.79 18.70 -14.78
C CYS A 248 6.15 18.06 -15.07
N TRP A 249 7.25 18.86 -14.97
CA TRP A 249 8.60 18.36 -15.20
C TRP A 249 9.05 17.33 -14.16
N GLN A 250 8.78 17.59 -12.89
CA GLN A 250 9.11 16.68 -11.80
C GLN A 250 8.44 15.31 -11.95
N CYS A 251 7.25 15.27 -12.55
CA CYS A 251 6.54 14.02 -12.84
C CYS A 251 6.95 13.35 -14.18
N GLY A 252 7.97 13.87 -14.86
CA GLY A 252 8.52 13.26 -16.08
C GLY A 252 7.74 13.58 -17.36
N PHE A 253 6.85 14.57 -17.36
CA PHE A 253 6.24 15.08 -18.59
C PHE A 253 7.16 16.13 -19.22
N ASN A 254 7.25 16.12 -20.55
CA ASN A 254 8.09 17.05 -21.32
C ASN A 254 7.27 18.11 -22.06
N ASP A 255 5.95 18.08 -21.92
CA ASP A 255 5.02 19.00 -22.59
C ASP A 255 3.90 19.37 -21.63
N LEU A 256 3.81 20.66 -21.29
CA LEU A 256 2.83 21.19 -20.35
C LEU A 256 1.40 21.13 -20.91
N ALA A 257 1.22 21.33 -22.21
CA ALA A 257 -0.11 21.27 -22.83
C ALA A 257 -0.64 19.83 -22.88
N TYR A 258 0.23 18.88 -23.17
CA TYR A 258 -0.08 17.46 -23.11
C TYR A 258 -0.41 17.01 -21.68
N PHE A 259 0.39 17.44 -20.70
CA PHE A 259 0.12 17.20 -19.28
C PHE A 259 -1.27 17.73 -18.86
N ASP A 260 -1.58 18.99 -19.18
CA ASP A 260 -2.84 19.65 -18.85
C ASP A 260 -4.04 18.89 -19.43
N LYS A 261 -3.94 18.48 -20.69
CA LYS A 261 -4.97 17.67 -21.38
C LYS A 261 -5.19 16.33 -20.69
N LEU A 262 -4.13 15.60 -20.38
CA LEU A 262 -4.23 14.31 -19.70
C LEU A 262 -4.75 14.46 -18.28
N PHE A 263 -4.31 15.49 -17.54
CA PHE A 263 -4.76 15.75 -16.18
C PHE A 263 -6.25 16.05 -16.12
N LYS A 264 -6.75 16.94 -16.98
CA LYS A 264 -8.20 17.22 -17.11
C LYS A 264 -9.00 15.97 -17.46
N LYS A 265 -8.48 15.13 -18.35
CA LYS A 265 -9.13 13.87 -18.70
C LYS A 265 -9.18 12.89 -17.52
N ALA A 266 -8.11 12.81 -16.71
CA ALA A 266 -8.01 11.86 -15.61
C ALA A 266 -8.84 12.27 -14.38
N PHE A 267 -8.88 13.57 -14.05
CA PHE A 267 -9.47 14.08 -12.81
C PHE A 267 -10.70 14.97 -13.01
N ASN A 268 -11.16 15.18 -14.24
CA ASN A 268 -12.27 16.10 -14.57
C ASN A 268 -12.09 17.53 -14.02
N THR A 269 -10.85 17.94 -13.74
CA THR A 269 -10.48 19.26 -13.19
C THR A 269 -9.12 19.68 -13.73
N ALA A 270 -8.89 21.00 -13.84
CA ALA A 270 -7.60 21.50 -14.27
C ALA A 270 -6.57 21.49 -13.12
N PRO A 271 -5.26 21.37 -13.42
CA PRO A 271 -4.20 21.54 -12.43
C PRO A 271 -4.28 22.89 -11.67
N SER A 272 -4.69 23.97 -12.37
CA SER A 272 -4.89 25.30 -11.80
C SER A 272 -6.01 25.33 -10.74
N ASP A 273 -7.05 24.55 -10.94
CA ASP A 273 -8.19 24.51 -10.01
C ASP A 273 -7.84 23.80 -8.70
N ILE A 274 -7.01 22.75 -8.78
CA ILE A 274 -6.47 22.07 -7.58
C ILE A 274 -5.67 23.05 -6.75
N LYS A 275 -4.76 23.84 -7.38
CA LYS A 275 -3.98 24.84 -6.67
C LYS A 275 -4.81 25.97 -6.06
N ARG A 276 -5.83 26.45 -6.76
CA ARG A 276 -6.72 27.49 -6.26
C ARG A 276 -7.47 27.05 -5.00
N ARG A 277 -8.05 25.84 -5.01
CA ARG A 277 -8.73 25.27 -3.84
C ARG A 277 -7.83 25.20 -2.62
N LYS A 278 -6.56 24.80 -2.79
CA LYS A 278 -5.58 24.79 -1.71
C LYS A 278 -5.37 26.17 -1.08
N ILE A 279 -5.25 27.22 -1.90
CA ILE A 279 -5.03 28.60 -1.44
C ILE A 279 -6.25 29.11 -0.65
N GLU A 280 -7.46 28.75 -1.08
CA GLU A 280 -8.72 29.11 -0.41
C GLU A 280 -8.85 28.41 0.95
N THR A 281 -8.50 27.13 1.05
CA THR A 281 -8.50 26.39 2.30
C THR A 281 -7.51 26.95 3.33
N CYS A 282 -6.30 27.33 2.90
CA CYS A 282 -5.30 27.93 3.79
C CYS A 282 -5.70 29.33 4.31
N LYS A 283 -6.56 30.07 3.62
CA LYS A 283 -7.04 31.39 4.08
C LYS A 283 -8.11 31.29 5.17
N HIS A 284 -8.87 30.18 5.22
CA HIS A 284 -9.94 29.98 6.21
C HIS A 284 -9.48 29.35 7.52
N THR A 285 -8.23 28.87 7.59
CA THR A 285 -7.62 28.33 8.82
C THR A 285 -6.86 29.35 9.63
N HIS A 286 -6.78 30.62 9.19
CA HIS A 286 -6.07 31.73 9.86
C HIS A 286 -7.01 32.89 10.25
N THR A 287 -8.31 32.64 10.30
CA THR A 287 -9.32 33.53 10.88
C THR A 287 -9.96 32.84 12.08
#